data_2b77d03d8e62af93d05c159e328c93ae
#
_entry.id   2b77d03d8e62af93d05c159e328c93ae
#
_cell.length_a   1.000
_cell.length_b   1.000
_cell.length_c   1.000
_cell.angle_alpha   90.00
_cell.angle_beta   90.00
_cell.angle_gamma   90.00
#
_symmetry.space_group_name_H-M   'P 1'
#
loop_
_entity.id
_entity.type
_entity.pdbx_description
1 polymer ?
#
loop_
_entity_poly.entity_id
_entity_poly.type
_entity_poly.pdbx_seq_one_letter_code
_entity_poly.pdbx_strand_id
1 'polypeptide(L)'
;MPISYKVIGRHIRDARKSAGLTQEAAANQLGLSPEHYGKVERGERTVNLERLVQISHLYGTTVCALLEGFDTDAEIAASDKN
;
A
#
# COMPACT_ATOMS: atom_id res chain seq x y z
N MET A 1 -16.72 2.14 -6.71
CA MET A 1 -16.15 2.54 -5.49
C MET A 1 -14.78 3.10 -5.69
N PRO A 2 -14.53 4.26 -5.19
CA PRO A 2 -13.23 4.84 -5.46
C PRO A 2 -12.15 4.13 -4.65
N ILE A 3 -10.98 4.08 -5.21
CA ILE A 3 -9.87 3.50 -4.54
C ILE A 3 -9.36 4.47 -3.51
N SER A 4 -9.10 3.98 -2.31
CA SER A 4 -8.59 4.83 -1.26
C SER A 4 -7.09 4.65 -1.15
N TYR A 5 -6.36 5.68 -1.51
CA TYR A 5 -4.91 5.61 -1.39
C TYR A 5 -4.46 5.63 0.07
N LYS A 6 -5.33 6.09 0.97
CA LYS A 6 -5.00 6.01 2.38
C LYS A 6 -5.01 4.56 2.85
N VAL A 7 -5.95 3.76 2.37
CA VAL A 7 -5.99 2.36 2.74
C VAL A 7 -4.79 1.63 2.16
N ILE A 8 -4.49 1.90 0.90
CA ILE A 8 -3.32 1.28 0.28
C ILE A 8 -2.05 1.68 1.03
N GLY A 9 -1.93 2.96 1.36
CA GLY A 9 -0.75 3.45 2.06
C GLY A 9 -0.59 2.79 3.42
N ARG A 10 -1.70 2.56 4.11
CA ARG A 10 -1.63 1.89 5.40
C ARG A 10 -1.16 0.46 5.24
N HIS A 11 -1.66 -0.23 4.22
CA HIS A 11 -1.22 -1.61 3.97
C HIS A 11 0.26 -1.64 3.60
N ILE A 12 0.72 -0.67 2.83
CA ILE A 12 2.12 -0.57 2.49
C ILE A 12 2.95 -0.38 3.76
N ARG A 13 2.49 0.50 4.64
CA ARG A 13 3.20 0.76 5.88
C ARG A 13 3.26 -0.50 6.75
N ASP A 14 2.13 -1.20 6.86
CA ASP A 14 2.11 -2.40 7.68
C ASP A 14 3.02 -3.47 7.10
N ALA A 15 3.05 -3.61 5.78
CA ALA A 15 3.92 -4.58 5.14
C ALA A 15 5.38 -4.20 5.33
N ARG A 16 5.68 -2.90 5.28
CA ARG A 16 7.04 -2.43 5.51
C ARG A 16 7.50 -2.78 6.91
N LYS A 17 6.64 -2.54 7.89
CA LYS A 17 7.00 -2.83 9.27
C LYS A 17 7.18 -4.33 9.47
N SER A 18 6.34 -5.13 8.85
CA SER A 18 6.49 -6.58 8.94
C SER A 18 7.77 -7.04 8.30
N ALA A 19 8.25 -6.34 7.31
CA ALA A 19 9.50 -6.69 6.65
C ALA A 19 10.72 -6.14 7.43
N GLY A 20 10.48 -5.38 8.47
CA GLY A 20 11.58 -4.88 9.30
C GLY A 20 12.33 -3.71 8.71
N LEU A 21 11.71 -2.97 7.80
CA LEU A 21 12.39 -1.87 7.13
C LEU A 21 11.91 -0.53 7.66
N THR A 22 12.83 0.44 7.69
CA THR A 22 12.45 1.82 7.98
C THR A 22 11.95 2.46 6.71
N GLN A 23 11.27 3.61 6.86
CA GLN A 23 10.84 4.35 5.68
C GLN A 23 12.02 4.74 4.81
N GLU A 24 13.12 5.13 5.44
CA GLU A 24 14.28 5.54 4.70
C GLU A 24 14.88 4.39 3.90
N ALA A 25 15.01 3.23 4.52
CA ALA A 25 15.55 2.08 3.83
C ALA A 25 14.65 1.66 2.68
N ALA A 26 13.35 1.66 2.91
CA ALA A 26 12.41 1.27 1.86
C ALA A 26 12.44 2.24 0.70
N ALA A 27 12.46 3.54 1.01
CA ALA A 27 12.50 4.56 -0.05
C ALA A 27 13.77 4.39 -0.87
N ASN A 28 14.87 4.14 -0.21
CA ASN A 28 16.12 3.96 -0.89
C ASN A 28 16.07 2.78 -1.85
N GLN A 29 15.49 1.69 -1.43
CA GLN A 29 15.39 0.53 -2.28
C GLN A 29 14.42 0.74 -3.44
N LEU A 30 13.47 1.62 -3.28
CA LEU A 30 12.51 1.90 -4.34
C LEU A 30 12.95 3.05 -5.23
N GLY A 31 14.07 3.67 -4.92
CA GLY A 31 14.54 4.80 -5.71
C GLY A 31 13.74 6.06 -5.47
N LEU A 32 13.15 6.19 -4.29
CA LEU A 32 12.35 7.36 -3.94
C LEU A 32 13.01 8.11 -2.80
N SER A 33 12.70 9.40 -2.69
CA SER A 33 13.13 10.12 -1.51
C SER A 33 12.28 9.67 -0.33
N PRO A 34 12.80 9.75 0.89
CA PRO A 34 12.00 9.38 2.04
C PRO A 34 10.75 10.21 2.16
N GLU A 35 10.82 11.49 1.78
CA GLU A 35 9.66 12.34 1.84
C GLU A 35 8.58 11.88 0.88
N HIS A 36 8.95 11.55 -0.35
CA HIS A 36 8.00 11.05 -1.33
C HIS A 36 7.39 9.72 -0.84
N TYR A 37 8.24 8.83 -0.38
CA TYR A 37 7.76 7.53 0.08
C TYR A 37 6.81 7.70 1.27
N GLY A 38 7.14 8.61 2.19
CA GLY A 38 6.27 8.85 3.33
C GLY A 38 4.90 9.33 2.90
N LYS A 39 4.84 10.13 1.85
CA LYS A 39 3.55 10.59 1.35
C LYS A 39 2.75 9.45 0.77
N VAL A 40 3.41 8.48 0.15
CA VAL A 40 2.70 7.30 -0.35
C VAL A 40 2.05 6.56 0.81
N GLU A 41 2.76 6.38 1.91
CA GLU A 41 2.20 5.67 3.04
C GLU A 41 1.03 6.43 3.67
N ARG A 42 1.07 7.75 3.61
CA ARG A 42 -0.01 8.55 4.18
C ARG A 42 -1.18 8.74 3.21
N GLY A 43 -1.07 8.19 2.01
CA GLY A 43 -2.14 8.32 1.03
C GLY A 43 -2.19 9.67 0.37
N GLU A 44 -1.11 10.44 0.46
CA GLU A 44 -1.06 11.77 -0.13
C GLU A 44 -0.53 11.75 -1.55
N ARG A 45 -0.04 10.61 -2.00
CA ARG A 45 0.42 10.45 -3.37
C ARG A 45 -0.17 9.17 -3.91
N THR A 46 -0.49 9.17 -5.18
CA THR A 46 -0.98 7.95 -5.83
C THR A 46 0.20 7.02 -6.05
N VAL A 47 -0.11 5.75 -6.22
CA VAL A 47 0.91 4.77 -6.51
C VAL A 47 0.41 3.96 -7.69
N ASN A 48 1.22 3.82 -8.72
CA ASN A 48 0.78 3.10 -9.91
C ASN A 48 1.06 1.61 -9.74
N LEU A 49 0.55 0.84 -10.69
CA LEU A 49 0.64 -0.61 -10.60
C LEU A 49 2.07 -1.10 -10.57
N GLU A 50 2.91 -0.50 -11.40
CA GLU A 50 4.29 -0.92 -11.45
C GLU A 50 4.97 -0.72 -10.10
N ARG A 51 4.70 0.39 -9.45
CA ARG A 51 5.28 0.65 -8.15
C ARG A 51 4.72 -0.31 -7.09
N LEU A 52 3.43 -0.64 -7.21
CA LEU A 52 2.84 -1.61 -6.28
C LEU A 52 3.51 -2.96 -6.42
N VAL A 53 3.83 -3.37 -7.64
CA VAL A 53 4.51 -4.63 -7.85
C VAL A 53 5.89 -4.59 -7.20
N GLN A 54 6.62 -3.49 -7.37
CA GLN A 54 7.93 -3.36 -6.76
C GLN A 54 7.84 -3.42 -5.24
N ILE A 55 6.85 -2.73 -4.68
CA ILE A 55 6.67 -2.72 -3.24
C ILE A 55 6.32 -4.12 -2.74
N SER A 56 5.46 -4.83 -3.46
CA SER A 56 5.08 -6.15 -3.03
C SER A 56 6.28 -7.09 -3.00
N HIS A 57 7.16 -6.97 -3.98
CA HIS A 57 8.35 -7.80 -4.01
C HIS A 57 9.31 -7.42 -2.89
N LEU A 58 9.46 -6.14 -2.65
CA LEU A 58 10.37 -5.69 -1.62
C LEU A 58 9.95 -6.17 -0.24
N TYR A 59 8.64 -6.14 0.03
CA TYR A 59 8.14 -6.50 1.34
C TYR A 59 7.70 -7.96 1.46
N GLY A 60 7.83 -8.73 0.40
CA GLY A 60 7.46 -10.15 0.47
C GLY A 60 5.97 -10.37 0.56
N THR A 61 5.19 -9.51 -0.06
CA THR A 61 3.75 -9.65 -0.06
C THR A 61 3.24 -9.63 -1.49
N THR A 62 1.95 -9.49 -1.69
CA THR A 62 1.36 -9.49 -3.02
C THR A 62 0.64 -8.18 -3.24
N VAL A 63 0.41 -7.86 -4.51
CA VAL A 63 -0.36 -6.67 -4.84
C VAL A 63 -1.77 -6.81 -4.29
N CYS A 64 -2.34 -8.00 -4.35
CA CYS A 64 -3.67 -8.22 -3.81
C CYS A 64 -3.73 -7.90 -2.32
N ALA A 65 -2.72 -8.31 -1.58
CA ALA A 65 -2.70 -8.03 -0.15
C ALA A 65 -2.62 -6.53 0.11
N LEU A 66 -1.89 -5.80 -0.73
CA LEU A 66 -1.79 -4.36 -0.55
C LEU A 66 -3.09 -3.67 -0.87
N LEU A 67 -3.91 -4.27 -1.71
CA LEU A 67 -5.18 -3.68 -2.09
C LEU A 67 -6.36 -4.17 -1.26
N GLU A 68 -6.12 -5.12 -0.38
CA GLU A 68 -7.20 -5.69 0.40
C GLU A 68 -7.92 -4.63 1.17
N GLY A 69 -9.17 -4.86 1.38
CA GLY A 69 -9.92 -3.95 2.18
C GLY A 69 -10.70 -2.96 1.40
N PHE A 70 -10.43 -2.86 0.12
CA PHE A 70 -11.25 -2.08 -0.64
C PHE A 70 -12.52 -2.61 -0.67
N ASP A 71 -12.57 -3.72 -0.72
CA ASP A 71 -13.73 -4.36 -0.88
C ASP A 71 -14.15 -4.56 0.28
N THR A 72 -14.00 -4.42 0.91
CA THR A 72 -14.34 -4.77 1.84
C THR A 72 -15.00 -4.84 2.28
N ASP A 73 -14.86 -5.16 2.51
CA ASP A 73 -15.48 -5.73 3.08
C ASP A 73 -16.54 -5.23 3.52
N ALA A 74 -16.49 -4.33 4.04
CA ALA A 74 -17.57 -3.73 4.44
C ALA A 74 -18.32 -3.49 3.33
N GLU A 75 -17.82 -3.10 2.35
CA GLU A 75 -18.54 -2.87 1.29
C GLU A 75 -18.96 -3.98 0.66
N ILE A 76 -18.22 -4.93 0.53
CA ILE A 76 -18.68 -6.08 -0.09
C ILE A 76 -19.77 -6.57 0.66
N ALA A 77 -19.65 -6.65 1.92
CA ALA A 77 -20.65 -7.20 2.65
C ALA A 77 -21.85 -6.44 2.47
N ALA A 78 -21.76 -5.19 2.54
CA ALA A 78 -22.92 -4.42 2.41
C ALA A 78 -23.47 -4.54 1.10
N SER A 79 -22.69 -4.55 0.12
CA SER A 79 -23.24 -4.60 -1.16
C SER A 79 -23.64 -5.90 -1.47
N ASP A 80 -23.10 -6.86 -1.00
CA ASP A 80 -23.47 -8.04 -1.45
C ASP A 80 -24.42 -8.50 -0.68
N LYS A 81 -24.76 -7.98 0.16
CA LYS A 81 -25.71 -8.41 0.78
C LYS A 81 -26.70 -7.97 0.40
N ASN A 82 -26.41 -7.30 -0.24
CA ASN A 82 -27.07 -7.02 -0.66
C ASN A 82 -27.22 -6.85 -1.19
#